data_97908f0724bdc773376693046ee7b0f6
#
_entry.id   97908f0724bdc773376693046ee7b0f6
#
_cell.length_a   1.000
_cell.length_b   1.000
_cell.length_c   1.000
_cell.angle_alpha   90.00
_cell.angle_beta   90.00
_cell.angle_gamma   90.00
#
_symmetry.space_group_name_H-M   'P 1'
#
loop_
_entity.id
_entity.type
_entity.pdbx_description
1 polymer ?
#
loop_
_entity_poly.entity_id
_entity_poly.type
_entity_poly.pdbx_seq_one_letter_code
_entity_poly.pdbx_strand_id
1 'polypeptide(L)'
;GRGLTQCRSEGPGEIHFITHSLGGILLRYYLSENTISELGRVVMLGPPNQGSEIVDGLLTLPGFGFIGGPAGVALGTGEGSIINSLGPVEFDLGIIAGSTNINPLEFLFITGPSDSIVSIESTKVRGMNAHMVLPVTHTFMMRNNEVIEQAIHYLKTGSFILESIDEEVDD
;
A
#
# COMPACT_ATOMS: atom_id res chain seq x y z
N GLY A 1 -17.79 -5.89 -3.62
CA GLY A 1 -18.86 -5.98 -2.63
C GLY A 1 -19.70 -4.71 -2.52
N ARG A 2 -20.29 -4.46 -1.35
CA ARG A 2 -21.30 -3.39 -1.13
C ARG A 2 -20.84 -2.00 -1.56
N GLY A 3 -19.60 -1.60 -1.27
CA GLY A 3 -19.07 -0.29 -1.66
C GLY A 3 -19.07 -0.07 -3.16
N LEU A 4 -18.66 -1.06 -3.93
CA LEU A 4 -18.67 -0.99 -5.40
C LEU A 4 -20.11 -0.87 -5.94
N THR A 5 -21.06 -1.61 -5.36
CA THR A 5 -22.48 -1.48 -5.72
C THR A 5 -23.01 -0.06 -5.45
N GLN A 6 -22.62 0.52 -4.30
CA GLN A 6 -23.01 1.88 -3.95
C GLN A 6 -22.38 2.91 -4.91
N CYS A 7 -21.08 2.81 -5.22
CA CYS A 7 -20.44 3.69 -6.21
C CYS A 7 -21.15 3.61 -7.57
N ARG A 8 -21.49 2.42 -8.03
CA ARG A 8 -22.22 2.23 -9.30
C ARG A 8 -23.59 2.87 -9.32
N SER A 9 -24.28 2.94 -8.18
CA SER A 9 -25.59 3.60 -8.09
C SER A 9 -25.54 5.11 -8.29
N GLU A 10 -24.38 5.72 -8.11
CA GLU A 10 -24.15 7.15 -8.36
C GLU A 10 -23.85 7.48 -9.84
N GLY A 11 -23.74 6.46 -10.71
CA GLY A 11 -23.51 6.63 -12.15
C GLY A 11 -22.13 7.18 -12.52
N PRO A 12 -21.02 6.72 -11.89
CA PRO A 12 -19.68 7.22 -12.18
C PRO A 12 -19.22 6.83 -13.58
N GLY A 13 -18.40 7.68 -14.21
CA GLY A 13 -17.67 7.33 -15.43
C GLY A 13 -16.55 6.34 -15.11
N GLU A 14 -15.75 6.64 -14.09
CA GLU A 14 -14.68 5.79 -13.57
C GLU A 14 -14.76 5.66 -12.07
N ILE A 15 -14.30 4.53 -11.55
CA ILE A 15 -14.20 4.26 -10.11
C ILE A 15 -12.72 4.15 -9.75
N HIS A 16 -12.26 5.11 -8.95
CA HIS A 16 -10.91 5.13 -8.42
C HIS A 16 -10.88 4.49 -7.02
N PHE A 17 -9.71 3.99 -6.63
CA PHE A 17 -9.52 3.39 -5.32
C PHE A 17 -8.35 4.04 -4.59
N ILE A 18 -8.57 4.38 -3.31
CA ILE A 18 -7.49 4.60 -2.35
C ILE A 18 -7.59 3.49 -1.32
N THR A 19 -6.50 2.77 -1.12
CA THR A 19 -6.44 1.68 -0.14
C THR A 19 -5.29 1.90 0.85
N HIS A 20 -5.40 1.35 2.04
CA HIS A 20 -4.35 1.40 3.05
C HIS A 20 -4.00 -0.01 3.50
N SER A 21 -2.69 -0.28 3.62
CA SER A 21 -2.17 -1.52 4.19
C SER A 21 -2.76 -2.76 3.50
N LEU A 22 -3.31 -3.71 4.26
CA LEU A 22 -4.01 -4.91 3.77
C LEU A 22 -5.09 -4.61 2.72
N GLY A 23 -5.70 -3.42 2.75
CA GLY A 23 -6.71 -3.03 1.77
C GLY A 23 -6.21 -3.09 0.33
N GLY A 24 -4.92 -2.80 0.10
CA GLY A 24 -4.27 -2.95 -1.21
C GLY A 24 -4.20 -4.40 -1.67
N ILE A 25 -3.83 -5.30 -0.77
CA ILE A 25 -3.77 -6.74 -1.05
C ILE A 25 -5.16 -7.31 -1.36
N LEU A 26 -6.17 -6.90 -0.60
CA LEU A 26 -7.55 -7.31 -0.83
C LEU A 26 -8.07 -6.82 -2.18
N LEU A 27 -7.70 -5.60 -2.60
CA LEU A 27 -8.06 -5.09 -3.93
C LEU A 27 -7.36 -5.88 -5.04
N ARG A 28 -6.05 -6.15 -4.91
CA ARG A 28 -5.32 -6.99 -5.86
C ARG A 28 -5.94 -8.38 -6.00
N TYR A 29 -6.25 -9.01 -4.86
CA TYR A 29 -6.91 -10.31 -4.85
C TYR A 29 -8.29 -10.25 -5.52
N TYR A 30 -9.07 -9.21 -5.22
CA TYR A 30 -10.37 -9.04 -5.87
C TYR A 30 -10.24 -8.89 -7.39
N LEU A 31 -9.27 -8.09 -7.84
CA LEU A 31 -9.03 -7.85 -9.27
C LEU A 31 -8.40 -9.04 -10.00
N SER A 32 -7.73 -9.96 -9.30
CA SER A 32 -7.26 -11.22 -9.89
C SER A 32 -8.40 -12.18 -10.25
N GLU A 33 -9.52 -12.08 -9.54
CA GLU A 33 -10.69 -12.94 -9.72
C GLU A 33 -11.86 -12.24 -10.45
N ASN A 34 -11.83 -10.89 -10.53
CA ASN A 34 -12.96 -10.11 -11.03
C ASN A 34 -12.51 -8.94 -11.88
N THR A 35 -13.32 -8.59 -12.87
CA THR A 35 -13.14 -7.38 -13.69
C THR A 35 -14.05 -6.26 -13.20
N ILE A 36 -13.50 -5.06 -13.09
CA ILE A 36 -14.24 -3.81 -12.90
C ILE A 36 -14.10 -3.02 -14.19
N SER A 37 -15.17 -2.98 -15.01
CA SER A 37 -15.13 -2.31 -16.32
C SER A 37 -14.90 -0.79 -16.22
N GLU A 38 -15.30 -0.20 -15.10
CA GLU A 38 -15.15 1.23 -14.78
C GLU A 38 -13.89 1.50 -13.94
N LEU A 39 -12.94 0.56 -13.86
CA LEU A 39 -11.72 0.75 -13.06
C LEU A 39 -10.91 1.92 -13.60
N GLY A 40 -10.79 2.95 -12.81
CA GLY A 40 -9.87 4.06 -13.00
C GLY A 40 -8.53 3.80 -12.28
N ARG A 41 -7.93 4.83 -11.72
CA ARG A 41 -6.64 4.76 -11.04
C ARG A 41 -6.76 4.25 -9.62
N VAL A 42 -5.68 3.63 -9.16
CA VAL A 42 -5.54 3.12 -7.79
C VAL A 42 -4.36 3.80 -7.10
N VAL A 43 -4.55 4.20 -5.84
CA VAL A 43 -3.46 4.59 -4.95
C VAL A 43 -3.44 3.65 -3.75
N MET A 44 -2.27 3.08 -3.46
CA MET A 44 -2.06 2.24 -2.28
C MET A 44 -1.15 2.94 -1.29
N LEU A 45 -1.60 3.06 -0.06
CA LEU A 45 -0.86 3.65 1.06
C LEU A 45 -0.26 2.53 1.91
N GLY A 46 1.07 2.44 1.96
CA GLY A 46 1.81 1.44 2.74
C GLY A 46 1.38 -0.02 2.50
N PRO A 47 1.16 -0.47 1.26
CA PRO A 47 0.70 -1.84 1.02
C PRO A 47 1.84 -2.84 1.27
N PRO A 48 1.62 -3.95 2.01
CA PRO A 48 2.61 -5.02 2.13
C PRO A 48 2.61 -5.92 0.89
N ASN A 49 2.94 -5.36 -0.28
CA ASN A 49 2.84 -6.05 -1.58
C ASN A 49 3.77 -7.26 -1.72
N GLN A 50 4.84 -7.32 -0.93
CA GLN A 50 5.76 -8.47 -0.83
C GLN A 50 5.68 -9.16 0.54
N GLY A 51 4.66 -8.89 1.33
CA GLY A 51 4.50 -9.33 2.71
C GLY A 51 5.00 -8.30 3.73
N SER A 52 4.89 -8.65 5.00
CA SER A 52 5.39 -7.83 6.10
C SER A 52 6.27 -8.66 7.01
N GLU A 53 7.54 -8.29 7.09
CA GLU A 53 8.55 -8.94 7.94
C GLU A 53 8.19 -8.83 9.44
N ILE A 54 7.51 -7.73 9.83
CA ILE A 54 6.98 -7.59 11.20
C ILE A 54 5.88 -8.61 11.46
N VAL A 55 4.98 -8.83 10.51
CA VAL A 55 3.91 -9.83 10.66
C VAL A 55 4.54 -11.21 10.82
N ASP A 56 5.54 -11.56 10.02
CA ASP A 56 6.27 -12.82 10.15
C ASP A 56 6.96 -12.94 11.51
N GLY A 57 7.66 -11.90 11.93
CA GLY A 57 8.32 -11.88 13.24
C GLY A 57 7.34 -12.02 14.40
N LEU A 58 6.21 -11.33 14.35
CA LEU A 58 5.17 -11.41 15.38
C LEU A 58 4.48 -12.78 15.40
N LEU A 59 4.27 -13.41 14.25
CA LEU A 59 3.69 -14.76 14.16
C LEU A 59 4.58 -15.83 14.83
N THR A 60 5.89 -15.57 14.99
CA THR A 60 6.80 -16.48 15.71
C THR A 60 6.66 -16.39 17.23
N LEU A 61 6.03 -15.32 17.76
CA LEU A 61 5.89 -15.15 19.20
C LEU A 61 4.75 -16.02 19.75
N PRO A 62 4.94 -16.68 20.91
CA PRO A 62 3.91 -17.49 21.54
C PRO A 62 2.64 -16.67 21.82
N GLY A 63 1.51 -17.14 21.32
CA GLY A 63 0.20 -16.50 21.50
C GLY A 63 -0.19 -15.46 20.43
N PHE A 64 0.73 -14.96 19.62
CA PHE A 64 0.40 -13.97 18.60
C PHE A 64 -0.35 -14.56 17.40
N GLY A 65 -0.06 -15.79 17.01
CA GLY A 65 -0.79 -16.50 15.96
C GLY A 65 -2.29 -16.64 16.22
N PHE A 66 -2.71 -16.60 17.49
CA PHE A 66 -4.11 -16.59 17.88
C PHE A 66 -4.79 -15.22 17.68
N ILE A 67 -4.02 -14.12 17.80
CA ILE A 67 -4.51 -12.74 17.64
C ILE A 67 -4.49 -12.31 16.17
N GLY A 68 -3.49 -12.76 15.39
CA GLY A 68 -3.37 -12.46 13.96
C GLY A 68 -4.40 -13.17 13.08
N GLY A 69 -4.92 -14.30 13.52
CA GLY A 69 -5.94 -15.07 12.80
C GLY A 69 -5.56 -15.39 11.34
N PRO A 70 -6.56 -15.74 10.50
CA PRO A 70 -6.32 -16.02 9.08
C PRO A 70 -5.73 -14.84 8.29
N ALA A 71 -5.98 -13.60 8.72
CA ALA A 71 -5.46 -12.41 8.08
C ALA A 71 -3.94 -12.25 8.29
N GLY A 72 -3.41 -12.62 9.45
CA GLY A 72 -1.97 -12.61 9.73
C GLY A 72 -1.21 -13.57 8.84
N VAL A 73 -1.71 -14.81 8.68
CA VAL A 73 -1.11 -15.80 7.79
C VAL A 73 -1.15 -15.35 6.32
N ALA A 74 -2.21 -14.67 5.91
CA ALA A 74 -2.36 -14.16 4.54
C ALA A 74 -1.38 -13.01 4.20
N LEU A 75 -0.88 -12.30 5.22
CA LEU A 75 0.03 -11.15 5.09
C LEU A 75 1.50 -11.49 5.27
N GLY A 76 1.83 -12.70 5.72
CA GLY A 76 3.21 -13.15 5.89
C GLY A 76 3.94 -13.30 4.56
N THR A 77 5.27 -13.47 4.61
CA THR A 77 6.10 -13.73 3.43
C THR A 77 6.19 -15.22 3.08
N GLY A 78 5.62 -16.11 3.91
CA GLY A 78 5.66 -17.57 3.76
C GLY A 78 4.94 -18.12 2.53
N GLU A 79 5.23 -19.36 2.17
CA GLU A 79 4.67 -20.03 0.97
C GLU A 79 3.14 -20.12 0.93
N GLY A 80 2.44 -20.02 2.06
CA GLY A 80 0.97 -20.01 2.16
C GLY A 80 0.34 -18.63 2.05
N SER A 81 1.14 -17.58 1.83
CA SER A 81 0.64 -16.21 1.73
C SER A 81 -0.11 -15.98 0.41
N ILE A 82 -1.28 -15.35 0.52
CA ILE A 82 -2.04 -14.87 -0.65
C ILE A 82 -1.19 -13.94 -1.51
N ILE A 83 -0.32 -13.15 -0.88
CA ILE A 83 0.56 -12.17 -1.55
C ILE A 83 1.44 -12.86 -2.60
N ASN A 84 2.00 -14.01 -2.27
CA ASN A 84 2.88 -14.76 -3.17
C ASN A 84 2.14 -15.38 -4.38
N SER A 85 0.82 -15.55 -4.30
CA SER A 85 -0.01 -16.00 -5.41
C SER A 85 -0.46 -14.87 -6.34
N LEU A 86 -0.35 -13.60 -5.89
CA LEU A 86 -0.71 -12.44 -6.69
C LEU A 86 0.42 -12.07 -7.65
N GLY A 87 0.12 -12.09 -8.93
CA GLY A 87 1.04 -11.66 -9.98
C GLY A 87 1.31 -10.15 -10.00
N PRO A 88 1.96 -9.65 -11.06
CA PRO A 88 2.10 -8.22 -11.29
C PRO A 88 0.73 -7.55 -11.41
N VAL A 89 0.69 -6.23 -11.19
CA VAL A 89 -0.52 -5.44 -11.43
C VAL A 89 -0.58 -4.98 -12.89
N GLU A 90 -1.79 -4.96 -13.45
CA GLU A 90 -2.06 -4.57 -14.84
C GLU A 90 -3.00 -3.34 -14.93
N PHE A 91 -3.13 -2.62 -13.81
CA PHE A 91 -3.95 -1.41 -13.70
C PHE A 91 -3.10 -0.23 -13.28
N ASP A 92 -3.57 0.98 -13.54
CA ASP A 92 -2.86 2.23 -13.22
C ASP A 92 -2.74 2.39 -11.69
N LEU A 93 -1.52 2.18 -11.17
CA LEU A 93 -1.22 2.09 -9.74
C LEU A 93 -0.10 3.05 -9.32
N GLY A 94 -0.45 3.97 -8.41
CA GLY A 94 0.51 4.72 -7.60
C GLY A 94 0.63 4.14 -6.19
N ILE A 95 1.84 4.14 -5.65
CA ILE A 95 2.11 3.68 -4.28
C ILE A 95 2.76 4.79 -3.48
N ILE A 96 2.25 5.05 -2.28
CA ILE A 96 2.89 5.93 -1.29
C ILE A 96 3.37 5.05 -0.14
N ALA A 97 4.69 5.03 0.07
CA ALA A 97 5.36 4.37 1.18
C ALA A 97 5.71 5.38 2.28
N GLY A 98 5.63 4.98 3.53
CA GLY A 98 6.14 5.77 4.65
C GLY A 98 7.59 5.41 4.98
N SER A 99 8.33 6.38 5.53
CA SER A 99 9.72 6.20 5.95
C SER A 99 9.98 6.55 7.42
N THR A 100 8.95 6.93 8.17
CA THR A 100 9.12 7.28 9.59
C THR A 100 8.83 6.08 10.47
N ASN A 101 9.88 5.67 11.18
CA ASN A 101 9.80 4.60 12.17
C ASN A 101 9.66 5.16 13.58
N ILE A 102 8.66 4.68 14.31
CA ILE A 102 8.44 4.97 15.72
C ILE A 102 8.47 3.72 16.61
N ASN A 103 8.67 2.54 16.02
CA ASN A 103 8.70 1.28 16.75
C ASN A 103 10.15 0.89 17.08
N PRO A 104 10.57 0.94 18.36
CA PRO A 104 11.94 0.65 18.75
C PRO A 104 12.34 -0.83 18.56
N LEU A 105 11.39 -1.74 18.33
CA LEU A 105 11.65 -3.17 18.11
C LEU A 105 11.72 -3.55 16.63
N GLU A 106 11.44 -2.60 15.74
CA GLU A 106 11.41 -2.85 14.29
C GLU A 106 12.73 -3.40 13.75
N PHE A 107 13.87 -2.89 14.25
CA PHE A 107 15.20 -3.33 13.81
C PHE A 107 15.46 -4.85 14.00
N LEU A 108 14.62 -5.52 14.81
CA LEU A 108 14.68 -6.97 14.98
C LEU A 108 14.04 -7.74 13.82
N PHE A 109 13.17 -7.10 13.05
CA PHE A 109 12.31 -7.76 12.06
C PHE A 109 12.44 -7.16 10.67
N ILE A 110 12.65 -5.85 10.55
CA ILE A 110 12.72 -5.14 9.26
C ILE A 110 14.15 -4.73 8.95
N THR A 111 14.58 -5.00 7.73
CA THR A 111 15.85 -4.53 7.20
C THR A 111 15.62 -3.32 6.31
N GLY A 112 16.19 -2.18 6.67
CA GLY A 112 16.10 -0.93 5.90
C GLY A 112 14.98 0.01 6.33
N PRO A 113 14.77 1.11 5.60
CA PRO A 113 13.76 2.12 5.93
C PRO A 113 12.34 1.58 5.84
N SER A 114 11.49 1.98 6.78
CA SER A 114 10.10 1.53 6.87
C SER A 114 9.20 2.58 7.52
N ASP A 115 7.90 2.31 7.50
CA ASP A 115 6.87 3.11 8.16
C ASP A 115 6.49 2.59 9.56
N SER A 116 7.29 1.72 10.15
CA SER A 116 7.10 0.95 11.39
C SER A 116 6.39 -0.40 11.25
N ILE A 117 5.84 -0.75 10.10
CA ILE A 117 5.13 -2.01 9.86
C ILE A 117 5.55 -2.66 8.53
N VAL A 118 5.76 -1.85 7.50
CA VAL A 118 6.11 -2.31 6.16
C VAL A 118 7.37 -1.60 5.69
N SER A 119 8.37 -2.34 5.23
CA SER A 119 9.56 -1.75 4.61
C SER A 119 9.20 -1.08 3.29
N ILE A 120 9.93 -0.01 2.93
CA ILE A 120 9.72 0.69 1.65
C ILE A 120 9.81 -0.31 0.48
N GLU A 121 10.73 -1.26 0.55
CA GLU A 121 10.90 -2.27 -0.49
C GLU A 121 9.68 -3.19 -0.58
N SER A 122 9.13 -3.64 0.55
CA SER A 122 7.93 -4.48 0.60
C SER A 122 6.68 -3.82 0.04
N THR A 123 6.64 -2.48 -0.04
CA THR A 123 5.50 -1.80 -0.66
C THR A 123 5.45 -1.93 -2.17
N LYS A 124 6.58 -2.19 -2.82
CA LYS A 124 6.70 -2.23 -4.28
C LYS A 124 6.05 -3.48 -4.89
N VAL A 125 5.54 -3.33 -6.10
CA VAL A 125 5.01 -4.43 -6.90
C VAL A 125 5.33 -4.22 -8.39
N ARG A 126 5.59 -5.30 -9.10
CA ARG A 126 5.83 -5.23 -10.56
C ARG A 126 4.56 -4.76 -11.27
N GLY A 127 4.70 -3.81 -12.19
CA GLY A 127 3.58 -3.19 -12.91
C GLY A 127 3.05 -1.90 -12.29
N MET A 128 3.52 -1.49 -11.09
CA MET A 128 3.19 -0.16 -10.55
C MET A 128 3.70 0.94 -11.49
N ASN A 129 2.92 2.02 -11.64
CA ASN A 129 3.26 3.15 -12.52
C ASN A 129 4.13 4.19 -11.79
N ALA A 130 3.88 4.40 -10.50
CA ALA A 130 4.65 5.35 -9.69
C ALA A 130 4.80 4.87 -8.25
N HIS A 131 5.91 5.26 -7.63
CA HIS A 131 6.21 4.98 -6.23
C HIS A 131 6.80 6.22 -5.57
N MET A 132 6.21 6.67 -4.48
CA MET A 132 6.64 7.83 -3.70
C MET A 132 6.91 7.42 -2.26
N VAL A 133 7.90 8.06 -1.65
CA VAL A 133 8.23 7.86 -0.23
C VAL A 133 8.03 9.18 0.50
N LEU A 134 7.26 9.16 1.59
CA LEU A 134 7.01 10.32 2.43
C LEU A 134 7.41 10.05 3.89
N PRO A 135 7.81 11.08 4.65
CA PRO A 135 8.23 10.94 6.04
C PRO A 135 7.02 10.78 6.98
N VAL A 136 6.27 9.71 6.80
CA VAL A 136 5.06 9.38 7.57
C VAL A 136 5.15 7.97 8.13
N THR A 137 4.41 7.73 9.22
CA THR A 137 4.27 6.39 9.82
C THR A 137 3.08 5.66 9.23
N HIS A 138 3.08 4.33 9.30
CA HIS A 138 2.02 3.48 8.78
C HIS A 138 0.61 3.87 9.26
N THR A 139 0.48 4.05 10.58
CA THR A 139 -0.83 4.28 11.23
C THR A 139 -1.42 5.64 10.89
N PHE A 140 -0.57 6.67 10.70
CA PHE A 140 -1.03 8.05 10.56
C PHE A 140 -1.00 8.56 9.12
N MET A 141 -0.47 7.80 8.15
CA MET A 141 -0.38 8.24 6.76
C MET A 141 -1.74 8.63 6.16
N MET A 142 -2.83 7.95 6.52
CA MET A 142 -4.17 8.27 6.04
C MET A 142 -4.71 9.64 6.50
N ARG A 143 -4.07 10.27 7.50
CA ARG A 143 -4.46 11.58 8.05
C ARG A 143 -3.43 12.67 7.73
N ASN A 144 -2.36 12.33 7.05
CA ASN A 144 -1.34 13.28 6.65
C ASN A 144 -1.81 14.05 5.42
N ASN A 145 -1.76 15.39 5.48
CA ASN A 145 -2.26 16.25 4.41
C ASN A 145 -1.51 16.05 3.09
N GLU A 146 -0.19 15.88 3.15
CA GLU A 146 0.63 15.65 1.96
C GLU A 146 0.29 14.32 1.29
N VAL A 147 0.11 13.23 2.07
CA VAL A 147 -0.34 11.93 1.54
C VAL A 147 -1.70 12.06 0.86
N ILE A 148 -2.64 12.81 1.46
CA ILE A 148 -3.97 13.03 0.89
C ILE A 148 -3.88 13.81 -0.41
N GLU A 149 -3.09 14.88 -0.44
CA GLU A 149 -2.88 15.71 -1.62
C GLU A 149 -2.26 14.91 -2.77
N GLN A 150 -1.17 14.19 -2.50
CA GLN A 150 -0.50 13.33 -3.46
C GLN A 150 -1.43 12.24 -4.01
N ALA A 151 -2.21 11.60 -3.14
CA ALA A 151 -3.16 10.57 -3.55
C ALA A 151 -4.24 11.14 -4.48
N ILE A 152 -4.83 12.29 -4.12
CA ILE A 152 -5.85 12.96 -4.95
C ILE A 152 -5.25 13.42 -6.28
N HIS A 153 -4.04 13.96 -6.26
CA HIS A 153 -3.35 14.38 -7.48
C HIS A 153 -3.12 13.19 -8.42
N TYR A 154 -2.61 12.09 -7.88
CA TYR A 154 -2.40 10.87 -8.68
C TYR A 154 -3.70 10.36 -9.31
N LEU A 155 -4.80 10.30 -8.55
CA LEU A 155 -6.08 9.86 -9.10
C LEU A 155 -6.58 10.75 -10.24
N LYS A 156 -6.23 12.04 -10.23
CA LYS A 156 -6.62 12.99 -11.29
C LYS A 156 -5.70 12.92 -12.51
N THR A 157 -4.40 12.75 -12.31
CA THR A 157 -3.39 12.98 -13.36
C THR A 157 -2.62 11.73 -13.78
N GLY A 158 -2.55 10.69 -12.92
CA GLY A 158 -1.70 9.51 -13.12
C GLY A 158 -0.25 9.69 -12.69
N SER A 159 0.07 10.79 -12.00
CA SER A 159 1.41 11.08 -11.48
C SER A 159 1.34 11.70 -10.09
N PHE A 160 2.41 11.56 -9.30
CA PHE A 160 2.59 12.31 -8.07
C PHE A 160 3.17 13.71 -8.39
N ILE A 161 2.91 14.67 -7.48
CA ILE A 161 3.56 15.97 -7.53
C ILE A 161 5.04 15.75 -7.20
N LEU A 162 5.93 16.08 -8.12
CA LEU A 162 7.37 16.11 -7.86
C LEU A 162 7.67 17.49 -7.27
N GLU A 163 8.37 17.55 -6.13
CA GLU A 163 8.95 18.80 -5.69
C GLU A 163 9.91 19.28 -6.76
N SER A 164 9.72 20.51 -7.25
CA SER A 164 10.74 21.18 -8.05
C SER A 164 11.95 21.35 -7.16
N ILE A 165 13.06 20.71 -7.50
CA ILE A 165 14.37 21.07 -6.92
C ILE A 165 14.68 22.43 -7.52
N ASP A 166 14.36 23.50 -6.78
CA ASP A 166 14.90 24.81 -7.07
C ASP A 166 16.42 24.69 -6.82
N GLU A 167 17.17 24.46 -7.89
CA GLU A 167 18.63 24.67 -7.86
C GLU A 167 18.83 26.16 -7.54
N GLU A 168 19.03 26.50 -6.27
CA GLU A 168 19.69 27.74 -5.93
C GLU A 168 21.10 27.68 -6.56
N VAL A 169 21.23 28.27 -7.73
CA VAL A 169 22.52 28.57 -8.31
C VAL A 169 23.02 29.75 -7.50
N ASP A 170 23.83 29.46 -6.49
CA ASP A 170 24.66 30.48 -5.83
C ASP A 170 25.66 31.04 -6.88
N ASP A 171 25.43 32.31 -7.24
CA ASP A 171 26.37 33.14 -8.00
C ASP A 171 27.54 33.64 -7.11
#